data_a8687ecc83b21e4b42ed66102885755b
#
_entry.id   a8687ecc83b21e4b42ed66102885755b
#
_cell.length_a   1.000
_cell.length_b   1.000
_cell.length_c   1.000
_cell.angle_alpha   90.00
_cell.angle_beta   90.00
_cell.angle_gamma   90.00
#
_symmetry.space_group_name_H-M   'P 1'
#
loop_
_entity.id
_entity.type
_entity.pdbx_description
1 polymer ?
#
loop_
_entity_poly.entity_id
_entity_poly.type
_entity_poly.pdbx_seq_one_letter_code
_entity_poly.pdbx_strand_id
1 'polypeptide(L)'
;TTLFRSLKVFRTSISWSRLFPEGDEAFPNPEGIVFYKDLFKECRRYGMEPLVTLCHFDVPYGLIRKYGSWRSREVIGCFVRYAKTCFRELKGLVKYWLTFNEINIVLHSPFSGAGIAFAEGENRNQVIYQAAHHMLVASALVTKAAHETDPENKVGCMLAGGSFYPYSCTPEAVWESV
;
A
#
# COMPACT_ATOMS: atom_id res chain seq x y z
N THR A 1 -17.93 -24.62 12.24
CA THR A 1 -17.46 -24.42 10.85
C THR A 1 -18.43 -23.62 9.99
N THR A 2 -19.60 -23.26 10.49
CA THR A 2 -20.63 -22.50 9.74
C THR A 2 -20.31 -20.99 9.63
N LEU A 3 -19.51 -20.44 10.54
CA LEU A 3 -19.14 -19.03 10.57
C LEU A 3 -18.32 -18.60 9.32
N PHE A 4 -17.45 -19.47 8.80
CA PHE A 4 -16.58 -19.15 7.66
C PHE A 4 -17.29 -19.18 6.30
N ARG A 5 -18.45 -19.82 6.20
CA ARG A 5 -19.25 -19.88 4.96
C ARG A 5 -20.00 -18.59 4.62
N SER A 6 -20.06 -17.63 5.56
CA SER A 6 -20.75 -16.34 5.37
C SER A 6 -19.83 -15.21 4.90
N LEU A 7 -18.50 -15.38 4.94
CA LEU A 7 -17.57 -14.36 4.49
C LEU A 7 -17.62 -14.21 2.96
N LYS A 8 -17.86 -12.99 2.49
CA LYS A 8 -17.95 -12.66 1.06
C LYS A 8 -16.71 -11.97 0.53
N VAL A 9 -15.95 -11.33 1.41
CA VAL A 9 -14.74 -10.60 1.06
C VAL A 9 -13.61 -11.06 1.96
N PHE A 10 -12.44 -11.27 1.37
CA PHE A 10 -11.20 -11.54 2.07
C PHE A 10 -10.21 -10.41 1.79
N ARG A 11 -9.96 -9.56 2.79
CA ARG A 11 -8.96 -8.50 2.68
C ARG A 11 -7.60 -9.00 3.15
N THR A 12 -6.59 -8.80 2.31
CA THR A 12 -5.19 -9.09 2.64
C THR A 12 -4.27 -8.13 1.92
N SER A 13 -2.97 -8.19 2.19
CA SER A 13 -1.93 -7.48 1.44
C SER A 13 -1.01 -8.47 0.71
N ILE A 14 -0.41 -8.00 -0.38
CA ILE A 14 0.73 -8.68 -0.99
C ILE A 14 1.98 -8.07 -0.39
N SER A 15 2.87 -8.91 0.19
CA SER A 15 4.16 -8.41 0.64
C SER A 15 5.03 -8.07 -0.56
N TRP A 16 5.40 -6.80 -0.67
CA TRP A 16 6.25 -6.32 -1.75
C TRP A 16 7.59 -7.06 -1.78
N SER A 17 8.23 -7.23 -0.63
CA SER A 17 9.50 -7.96 -0.51
C SER A 17 9.41 -9.46 -0.81
N ARG A 18 8.22 -10.07 -0.78
CA ARG A 18 8.06 -11.47 -1.24
C ARG A 18 8.19 -11.61 -2.75
N LEU A 19 7.74 -10.58 -3.49
CA LEU A 19 7.83 -10.55 -4.95
C LEU A 19 9.11 -9.90 -5.45
N PHE A 20 9.59 -8.90 -4.75
CA PHE A 20 10.81 -8.15 -5.07
C PHE A 20 11.59 -7.94 -3.76
N PRO A 21 12.46 -8.88 -3.35
CA PRO A 21 13.14 -8.86 -2.04
C PRO A 21 13.93 -7.57 -1.73
N GLU A 22 14.64 -7.02 -2.70
CA GLU A 22 15.33 -5.74 -2.59
C GLU A 22 14.46 -4.55 -3.05
N GLY A 23 13.39 -4.80 -3.79
CA GLY A 23 12.39 -3.84 -4.26
C GLY A 23 12.65 -3.24 -5.63
N ASP A 24 13.88 -3.30 -6.15
CA ASP A 24 14.29 -2.70 -7.42
C ASP A 24 14.71 -3.72 -8.50
N GLU A 25 14.51 -5.00 -8.26
CA GLU A 25 14.80 -6.05 -9.23
C GLU A 25 14.02 -5.86 -10.54
N ALA A 26 14.61 -6.34 -11.63
CA ALA A 26 13.98 -6.32 -12.96
C ALA A 26 12.84 -7.35 -13.07
N PHE A 27 12.95 -8.48 -12.36
CA PHE A 27 12.01 -9.60 -12.40
C PHE A 27 11.55 -10.00 -11.00
N PRO A 28 10.28 -10.42 -10.86
CA PRO A 28 9.75 -10.86 -9.58
C PRO A 28 10.26 -12.26 -9.20
N ASN A 29 10.23 -12.55 -7.89
CA ASN A 29 10.41 -13.89 -7.37
C ASN A 29 9.24 -14.80 -7.83
N PRO A 30 9.51 -15.85 -8.62
CA PRO A 30 8.45 -16.72 -9.16
C PRO A 30 7.69 -17.49 -8.06
N GLU A 31 8.36 -17.88 -6.97
CA GLU A 31 7.72 -18.58 -5.86
C GLU A 31 6.70 -17.68 -5.14
N GLY A 32 7.04 -16.40 -5.00
CA GLY A 32 6.12 -15.41 -4.45
C GLY A 32 4.86 -15.24 -5.31
N ILE A 33 5.00 -15.24 -6.63
CA ILE A 33 3.87 -15.18 -7.57
C ILE A 33 2.98 -16.44 -7.43
N VAL A 34 3.57 -17.63 -7.40
CA VAL A 34 2.84 -18.90 -7.24
C VAL A 34 2.04 -18.89 -5.93
N PHE A 35 2.67 -18.48 -4.82
CA PHE A 35 2.00 -18.39 -3.53
C PHE A 35 0.73 -17.55 -3.56
N TYR A 36 0.79 -16.33 -4.14
CA TYR A 36 -0.39 -15.45 -4.21
C TYR A 36 -1.44 -15.94 -5.21
N LYS A 37 -1.02 -16.54 -6.33
CA LYS A 37 -1.96 -17.18 -7.27
C LYS A 37 -2.77 -18.28 -6.58
N ASP A 38 -2.13 -19.13 -5.80
CA ASP A 38 -2.80 -20.23 -5.11
C ASP A 38 -3.69 -19.73 -3.98
N LEU A 39 -3.24 -18.73 -3.21
CA LEU A 39 -4.06 -18.08 -2.19
C LEU A 39 -5.38 -17.52 -2.78
N PHE A 40 -5.29 -16.77 -3.89
CA PHE A 40 -6.49 -16.13 -4.47
C PHE A 40 -7.37 -17.12 -5.24
N LYS A 41 -6.82 -18.18 -5.83
CA LYS A 41 -7.62 -19.31 -6.35
C LYS A 41 -8.43 -19.96 -5.26
N GLU A 42 -7.83 -20.16 -4.07
CA GLU A 42 -8.53 -20.75 -2.94
C GLU A 42 -9.65 -19.82 -2.41
N CYS A 43 -9.42 -18.50 -2.36
CA CYS A 43 -10.48 -17.53 -2.06
C CYS A 43 -11.66 -17.67 -3.04
N ARG A 44 -11.37 -17.72 -4.34
CA ARG A 44 -12.40 -17.90 -5.38
C ARG A 44 -13.14 -19.21 -5.25
N ARG A 45 -12.44 -20.29 -4.93
CA ARG A 45 -13.04 -21.61 -4.69
C ARG A 45 -14.09 -21.59 -3.59
N TYR A 46 -13.88 -20.79 -2.55
CA TYR A 46 -14.84 -20.61 -1.45
C TYR A 46 -15.85 -19.46 -1.67
N GLY A 47 -15.90 -18.87 -2.86
CA GLY A 47 -16.80 -17.79 -3.18
C GLY A 47 -16.52 -16.48 -2.47
N MET A 48 -15.26 -16.28 -2.03
CA MET A 48 -14.78 -15.05 -1.42
C MET A 48 -14.14 -14.14 -2.47
N GLU A 49 -14.49 -12.86 -2.43
CA GLU A 49 -13.88 -11.82 -3.27
C GLU A 49 -12.60 -11.29 -2.60
N PRO A 50 -11.42 -11.41 -3.22
CA PRO A 50 -10.22 -10.78 -2.69
C PRO A 50 -10.27 -9.26 -2.81
N LEU A 51 -9.94 -8.55 -1.71
CA LEU A 51 -9.63 -7.12 -1.66
C LEU A 51 -8.16 -6.98 -1.26
N VAL A 52 -7.32 -6.57 -2.18
CA VAL A 52 -5.86 -6.69 -2.04
C VAL A 52 -5.21 -5.33 -1.88
N THR A 53 -4.46 -5.16 -0.78
CA THR A 53 -3.61 -4.00 -0.55
C THR A 53 -2.21 -4.26 -1.11
N LEU A 54 -1.71 -3.35 -1.97
CA LEU A 54 -0.40 -3.46 -2.57
C LEU A 54 0.74 -3.11 -1.60
N CYS A 55 0.58 -2.05 -0.80
CA CYS A 55 1.57 -1.67 0.21
C CYS A 55 0.88 -1.49 1.57
N HIS A 56 1.20 -2.38 2.51
CA HIS A 56 0.70 -2.32 3.89
C HIS A 56 1.86 -2.09 4.85
N PHE A 57 2.52 -0.93 4.69
CA PHE A 57 3.69 -0.46 5.46
C PHE A 57 5.00 -1.22 5.18
N ASP A 58 4.97 -2.28 4.38
CA ASP A 58 6.06 -3.21 4.14
C ASP A 58 6.95 -2.81 2.95
N VAL A 59 7.63 -1.68 3.06
CA VAL A 59 8.61 -1.27 2.05
C VAL A 59 9.84 -2.19 2.12
N PRO A 60 10.32 -2.77 0.99
CA PRO A 60 11.53 -3.57 0.96
C PRO A 60 12.73 -2.84 1.55
N TYR A 61 13.48 -3.51 2.44
CA TYR A 61 14.63 -2.90 3.12
C TYR A 61 15.72 -2.43 2.14
N GLY A 62 15.86 -3.10 1.00
CA GLY A 62 16.76 -2.65 -0.07
C GLY A 62 16.45 -1.24 -0.56
N LEU A 63 15.17 -0.88 -0.70
CA LEU A 63 14.75 0.47 -1.10
C LEU A 63 15.02 1.50 0.01
N ILE A 64 14.86 1.11 1.27
CA ILE A 64 15.19 1.99 2.41
C ILE A 64 16.69 2.28 2.40
N ARG A 65 17.53 1.25 2.25
CA ARG A 65 18.98 1.35 2.27
C ARG A 65 19.54 2.12 1.06
N LYS A 66 19.02 1.85 -0.16
CA LYS A 66 19.55 2.43 -1.41
C LYS A 66 19.04 3.84 -1.66
N TYR A 67 17.77 4.10 -1.37
CA TYR A 67 17.06 5.30 -1.80
C TYR A 67 16.48 6.14 -0.64
N GLY A 68 16.58 5.67 0.60
CA GLY A 68 15.91 6.30 1.73
C GLY A 68 14.39 6.15 1.69
N SER A 69 13.90 5.05 1.10
CA SER A 69 12.47 4.79 0.91
C SER A 69 11.78 5.87 0.06
N TRP A 70 10.55 6.25 0.40
CA TRP A 70 9.74 7.24 -0.31
C TRP A 70 10.30 8.67 -0.35
N ARG A 71 11.47 8.90 0.27
CA ARG A 71 12.22 10.17 0.10
C ARG A 71 12.68 10.35 -1.34
N SER A 72 13.00 9.26 -2.03
CA SER A 72 13.45 9.28 -3.42
C SER A 72 12.31 9.05 -4.40
N ARG A 73 12.32 9.82 -5.49
CA ARG A 73 11.40 9.65 -6.61
C ARG A 73 11.58 8.32 -7.35
N GLU A 74 12.74 7.69 -7.26
CA GLU A 74 13.05 6.39 -7.88
C GLU A 74 12.13 5.28 -7.38
N VAL A 75 11.73 5.34 -6.11
CA VAL A 75 10.84 4.35 -5.48
C VAL A 75 9.46 4.32 -6.14
N ILE A 76 9.02 5.43 -6.74
CA ILE A 76 7.77 5.46 -7.54
C ILE A 76 7.84 4.44 -8.68
N GLY A 77 8.94 4.42 -9.44
CA GLY A 77 9.16 3.49 -10.54
C GLY A 77 9.19 2.03 -10.08
N CYS A 78 9.83 1.76 -8.95
CA CYS A 78 9.89 0.44 -8.34
C CYS A 78 8.49 -0.05 -7.94
N PHE A 79 7.69 0.80 -7.28
CA PHE A 79 6.33 0.47 -6.89
C PHE A 79 5.39 0.24 -8.07
N VAL A 80 5.49 1.06 -9.12
CA VAL A 80 4.71 0.88 -10.35
C VAL A 80 5.05 -0.44 -11.03
N ARG A 81 6.32 -0.85 -11.08
CA ARG A 81 6.76 -2.14 -11.63
C ARG A 81 6.17 -3.30 -10.84
N TYR A 82 6.28 -3.25 -9.51
CA TYR A 82 5.69 -4.23 -8.62
C TYR A 82 4.18 -4.35 -8.82
N ALA A 83 3.46 -3.23 -8.82
CA ALA A 83 2.01 -3.21 -9.00
C ALA A 83 1.56 -3.76 -10.36
N LYS A 84 2.23 -3.36 -11.45
CA LYS A 84 1.97 -3.91 -12.80
C LYS A 84 2.17 -5.43 -12.84
N THR A 85 3.17 -5.94 -12.14
CA THR A 85 3.37 -7.39 -12.01
C THR A 85 2.19 -8.04 -11.30
N CYS A 86 1.74 -7.48 -10.17
CA CYS A 86 0.56 -7.99 -9.46
C CYS A 86 -0.69 -8.00 -10.36
N PHE A 87 -0.98 -6.91 -11.05
CA PHE A 87 -2.15 -6.82 -11.94
C PHE A 87 -2.10 -7.85 -13.07
N ARG A 88 -0.95 -8.02 -13.71
CA ARG A 88 -0.77 -9.00 -14.79
C ARG A 88 -0.91 -10.43 -14.30
N GLU A 89 -0.18 -10.78 -13.24
CA GLU A 89 -0.09 -12.15 -12.75
C GLU A 89 -1.37 -12.64 -12.04
N LEU A 90 -2.15 -11.71 -11.49
CA LEU A 90 -3.38 -12.01 -10.74
C LEU A 90 -4.65 -11.63 -11.49
N LYS A 91 -4.54 -11.34 -12.79
CA LYS A 91 -5.68 -11.03 -13.65
C LYS A 91 -6.70 -12.16 -13.61
N GLY A 92 -7.98 -11.81 -13.43
CA GLY A 92 -9.08 -12.76 -13.29
C GLY A 92 -9.23 -13.38 -11.89
N LEU A 93 -8.23 -13.23 -11.01
CA LEU A 93 -8.28 -13.69 -9.62
C LEU A 93 -8.62 -12.54 -8.66
N VAL A 94 -8.07 -11.36 -8.89
CA VAL A 94 -8.26 -10.17 -8.05
C VAL A 94 -8.81 -9.03 -8.92
N LYS A 95 -9.88 -8.39 -8.44
CA LYS A 95 -10.53 -7.25 -9.08
C LYS A 95 -10.45 -5.98 -8.22
N TYR A 96 -10.40 -6.12 -6.89
CA TYR A 96 -10.44 -5.01 -5.94
C TYR A 96 -9.06 -4.79 -5.32
N TRP A 97 -8.55 -3.57 -5.48
CA TRP A 97 -7.19 -3.19 -5.10
C TRP A 97 -7.18 -1.95 -4.22
N LEU A 98 -6.31 -1.93 -3.24
CA LEU A 98 -5.92 -0.73 -2.51
C LEU A 98 -4.44 -0.47 -2.76
N THR A 99 -4.10 0.74 -3.20
CA THR A 99 -2.69 1.10 -3.47
C THR A 99 -1.87 1.10 -2.20
N PHE A 100 -2.38 1.76 -1.17
CA PHE A 100 -1.76 1.84 0.14
C PHE A 100 -2.78 1.56 1.24
N ASN A 101 -2.31 0.98 2.34
CA ASN A 101 -3.00 1.04 3.62
C ASN A 101 -2.64 2.37 4.29
N GLU A 102 -3.66 3.12 4.74
CA GLU A 102 -3.51 4.33 5.55
C GLU A 102 -2.38 5.27 5.07
N ILE A 103 -2.45 5.70 3.80
CA ILE A 103 -1.39 6.48 3.15
C ILE A 103 -0.98 7.74 3.94
N ASN A 104 -1.91 8.32 4.71
CA ASN A 104 -1.69 9.50 5.54
C ASN A 104 -0.94 9.21 6.84
N ILE A 105 -0.75 7.94 7.21
CA ILE A 105 0.00 7.59 8.42
C ILE A 105 1.46 8.04 8.36
N VAL A 106 2.00 8.24 7.15
CA VAL A 106 3.35 8.81 6.95
C VAL A 106 3.55 10.15 7.66
N LEU A 107 2.47 10.93 7.84
CA LEU A 107 2.52 12.24 8.52
C LEU A 107 2.73 12.10 10.04
N HIS A 108 2.30 10.99 10.63
CA HIS A 108 2.35 10.74 12.08
C HIS A 108 3.43 9.73 12.45
N SER A 109 3.63 8.70 11.64
CA SER A 109 4.55 7.59 11.89
C SER A 109 5.40 7.29 10.65
N PRO A 110 6.30 8.20 10.25
CA PRO A 110 7.02 8.12 8.97
C PRO A 110 7.91 6.88 8.84
N PHE A 111 8.50 6.37 9.91
CA PHE A 111 9.31 5.15 9.85
C PHE A 111 8.45 3.91 9.69
N SER A 112 7.49 3.67 10.57
CA SER A 112 6.63 2.47 10.51
C SER A 112 5.67 2.51 9.32
N GLY A 113 5.19 3.70 8.92
CA GLY A 113 4.25 3.85 7.81
C GLY A 113 4.89 3.84 6.42
N ALA A 114 6.17 4.24 6.31
CA ALA A 114 6.81 4.47 5.02
C ALA A 114 8.33 4.19 4.98
N GLY A 115 8.91 3.63 6.03
CA GLY A 115 10.34 3.32 6.09
C GLY A 115 11.26 4.55 6.06
N ILE A 116 10.79 5.71 6.56
CA ILE A 116 11.52 6.98 6.50
C ILE A 116 12.29 7.19 7.80
N ALA A 117 13.61 7.22 7.71
CA ALA A 117 14.51 7.67 8.75
C ALA A 117 14.99 9.12 8.48
N PHE A 118 15.36 9.84 9.53
CA PHE A 118 15.84 11.21 9.45
C PHE A 118 17.30 11.29 9.87
N ALA A 119 18.06 12.13 9.17
CA ALA A 119 19.39 12.53 9.61
C ALA A 119 19.29 13.66 10.66
N GLU A 120 20.38 13.87 11.41
CA GLU A 120 20.46 14.96 12.35
C GLU A 120 20.37 16.31 11.62
N GLY A 121 19.57 17.24 12.15
CA GLY A 121 19.35 18.58 11.59
C GLY A 121 18.45 18.66 10.34
N GLU A 122 17.90 17.55 9.87
CA GLU A 122 16.97 17.60 8.72
C GLU A 122 15.63 18.29 9.07
N ASN A 123 15.09 19.02 8.11
CA ASN A 123 13.72 19.52 8.19
C ASN A 123 12.73 18.35 7.99
N ARG A 124 12.27 17.77 9.11
CA ARG A 124 11.40 16.60 9.14
C ARG A 124 10.12 16.80 8.33
N ASN A 125 9.49 17.96 8.45
CA ASN A 125 8.25 18.25 7.72
C ASN A 125 8.48 18.25 6.21
N GLN A 126 9.55 18.87 5.73
CA GLN A 126 9.89 18.84 4.32
C GLN A 126 10.07 17.41 3.79
N VAL A 127 10.80 16.57 4.53
CA VAL A 127 11.02 15.16 4.16
C VAL A 127 9.70 14.39 4.12
N ILE A 128 8.87 14.53 5.16
CA ILE A 128 7.59 13.83 5.28
C ILE A 128 6.64 14.22 4.12
N TYR A 129 6.46 15.52 3.87
CA TYR A 129 5.56 15.98 2.81
C TYR A 129 6.09 15.63 1.41
N GLN A 130 7.40 15.62 1.21
CA GLN A 130 7.99 15.15 -0.05
C GLN A 130 7.72 13.65 -0.25
N ALA A 131 7.87 12.83 0.79
CA ALA A 131 7.58 11.42 0.73
C ALA A 131 6.08 11.15 0.49
N ALA A 132 5.21 11.85 1.20
CA ALA A 132 3.76 11.78 0.98
C ALA A 132 3.39 12.13 -0.47
N HIS A 133 4.01 13.17 -1.05
CA HIS A 133 3.83 13.51 -2.46
C HIS A 133 4.25 12.36 -3.39
N HIS A 134 5.40 11.71 -3.15
CA HIS A 134 5.85 10.58 -3.95
C HIS A 134 4.89 9.39 -3.84
N MET A 135 4.38 9.09 -2.65
CA MET A 135 3.39 8.04 -2.44
C MET A 135 2.07 8.32 -3.18
N LEU A 136 1.58 9.58 -3.16
CA LEU A 136 0.38 9.99 -3.89
C LEU A 136 0.58 9.88 -5.41
N VAL A 137 1.73 10.30 -5.93
CA VAL A 137 2.08 10.15 -7.35
C VAL A 137 2.14 8.66 -7.73
N ALA A 138 2.78 7.83 -6.90
CA ALA A 138 2.84 6.38 -7.11
C ALA A 138 1.43 5.76 -7.13
N SER A 139 0.55 6.15 -6.20
CA SER A 139 -0.85 5.69 -6.14
C SER A 139 -1.61 6.04 -7.43
N ALA A 140 -1.47 7.26 -7.93
CA ALA A 140 -2.12 7.71 -9.16
C ALA A 140 -1.62 6.91 -10.39
N LEU A 141 -0.30 6.72 -10.52
CA LEU A 141 0.30 5.95 -11.62
C LEU A 141 -0.10 4.46 -11.58
N VAL A 142 -0.17 3.88 -10.39
CA VAL A 142 -0.61 2.50 -10.18
C VAL A 142 -2.10 2.35 -10.52
N THR A 143 -2.95 3.30 -10.13
CA THR A 143 -4.38 3.31 -10.50
C THR A 143 -4.56 3.33 -12.02
N LYS A 144 -3.80 4.20 -12.72
CA LYS A 144 -3.79 4.23 -14.18
C LYS A 144 -3.36 2.88 -14.77
N ALA A 145 -2.25 2.31 -14.28
CA ALA A 145 -1.72 1.03 -14.75
C ALA A 145 -2.68 -0.15 -14.50
N ALA A 146 -3.45 -0.12 -13.42
CA ALA A 146 -4.46 -1.13 -13.14
C ALA A 146 -5.57 -1.13 -14.20
N HIS A 147 -6.10 0.05 -14.55
CA HIS A 147 -7.14 0.18 -15.58
C HIS A 147 -6.62 -0.12 -16.99
N GLU A 148 -5.37 0.20 -17.29
CA GLU A 148 -4.70 -0.18 -18.54
C GLU A 148 -4.53 -1.70 -18.67
N THR A 149 -4.31 -2.41 -17.56
CA THR A 149 -4.16 -3.88 -17.53
C THR A 149 -5.50 -4.58 -17.63
N ASP A 150 -6.50 -4.06 -16.93
CA ASP A 150 -7.88 -4.55 -16.95
C ASP A 150 -8.83 -3.42 -16.54
N PRO A 151 -9.71 -2.94 -17.44
CA PRO A 151 -10.69 -1.88 -17.15
C PRO A 151 -11.68 -2.22 -16.02
N GLU A 152 -11.85 -3.52 -15.72
CA GLU A 152 -12.73 -3.98 -14.64
C GLU A 152 -12.09 -3.83 -13.24
N ASN A 153 -10.79 -3.57 -13.15
CA ASN A 153 -10.13 -3.32 -11.87
C ASN A 153 -10.77 -2.13 -11.15
N LYS A 154 -11.03 -2.31 -9.85
CA LYS A 154 -11.50 -1.27 -8.95
C LYS A 154 -10.37 -0.93 -7.99
N VAL A 155 -9.92 0.30 -8.03
CA VAL A 155 -8.73 0.73 -7.27
C VAL A 155 -9.10 1.86 -6.33
N GLY A 156 -8.66 1.74 -5.08
CA GLY A 156 -8.80 2.74 -4.05
C GLY A 156 -7.48 2.95 -3.29
N CYS A 157 -7.56 3.82 -2.30
CA CYS A 157 -6.50 4.04 -1.31
C CYS A 157 -7.15 4.14 0.05
N MET A 158 -6.57 3.50 1.06
CA MET A 158 -7.09 3.57 2.42
C MET A 158 -6.49 4.76 3.16
N LEU A 159 -7.35 5.46 3.89
CA LEU A 159 -6.96 6.53 4.81
C LEU A 159 -7.20 6.10 6.27
N ALA A 160 -6.27 6.41 7.15
CA ALA A 160 -6.52 6.39 8.59
C ALA A 160 -7.41 7.59 8.92
N GLY A 161 -8.66 7.32 9.27
CA GLY A 161 -9.64 8.32 9.69
C GLY A 161 -10.02 8.08 11.15
N GLY A 162 -9.96 9.13 11.95
CA GLY A 162 -10.42 9.12 13.34
C GLY A 162 -11.33 10.30 13.57
N SER A 163 -12.39 10.13 14.36
CA SER A 163 -13.15 11.23 14.89
C SER A 163 -12.52 11.65 16.21
N PHE A 164 -12.05 12.89 16.27
CA PHE A 164 -11.56 13.48 17.51
C PHE A 164 -12.71 14.28 18.16
N TYR A 165 -12.85 14.13 19.46
CA TYR A 165 -13.84 14.86 20.23
C TYR A 165 -13.12 15.82 21.19
N PRO A 166 -13.61 17.05 21.37
CA PRO A 166 -13.00 17.98 22.30
C PRO A 166 -13.06 17.42 23.72
N TYR A 167 -11.97 17.57 24.48
CA TYR A 167 -11.90 17.15 25.88
C TYR A 167 -12.86 17.97 26.78
N SER A 168 -13.14 19.22 26.37
CA SER A 168 -14.04 20.14 27.06
C SER A 168 -14.81 21.00 26.07
N CYS A 169 -15.83 21.71 26.53
CA CYS A 169 -16.61 22.63 25.67
C CYS A 169 -15.97 24.01 25.51
N THR A 170 -14.68 24.17 25.83
CA THR A 170 -13.98 25.45 25.59
C THR A 170 -13.70 25.64 24.09
N PRO A 171 -13.67 26.90 23.59
CA PRO A 171 -13.37 27.17 22.18
C PRO A 171 -12.05 26.57 21.73
N GLU A 172 -11.01 26.60 22.59
CA GLU A 172 -9.69 26.06 22.32
C GLU A 172 -9.73 24.54 22.11
N ALA A 173 -10.38 23.80 23.02
CA ALA A 173 -10.50 22.35 22.93
C ALA A 173 -11.32 21.92 21.70
N VAL A 174 -12.37 22.66 21.36
CA VAL A 174 -13.16 22.43 20.13
C VAL A 174 -12.31 22.66 18.90
N TRP A 175 -11.52 23.74 18.86
CA TRP A 175 -10.64 24.05 17.74
C TRP A 175 -9.54 23.00 17.52
N GLU A 176 -8.96 22.47 18.61
CA GLU A 176 -7.94 21.41 18.55
C GLU A 176 -8.49 20.06 18.11
N SER A 177 -9.80 19.84 18.15
CA SER A 177 -10.45 18.58 17.76
C SER A 177 -10.87 18.53 16.27
N VAL A 178 -10.74 19.63 15.55
CA VAL A 178 -11.09 19.78 14.13
C VAL A 178 -9.84 19.70 13.26
#